data_65bf0ebcd97af1a08e30f81a93f92017
#
_entry.id   65bf0ebcd97af1a08e30f81a93f92017
#
_cell.length_a   1.000
_cell.length_b   1.000
_cell.length_c   1.000
_cell.angle_alpha   90.00
_cell.angle_beta   90.00
_cell.angle_gamma   90.00
#
_symmetry.space_group_name_H-M   'P 1'
#
loop_
_entity.id
_entity.type
_entity.pdbx_description
1 polymer ?
#
loop_
_entity_poly.entity_id
_entity_poly.type
_entity_poly.pdbx_seq_one_letter_code
_entity_poly.pdbx_strand_id
1 'polypeptide(L)'
;MHSSAAMPLPSPSSASPHLFVNPPRLYDPRANGYSHVVVAEAPARLVYVAGQGGEDRDGALPDAFDAQVAQAMSNLRMAVEASGAGLGDVVKLTVLVVDHSQARLAVVSGALRAAWGDGLAPACTLIPVPRLALDGMLVEIDATAVVPLADGARA
;
A
#
# COMPACT_ATOMS: atom_id res chain seq x y z
N MET A 1 21.57 -23.22 -33.40
CA MET A 1 22.07 -22.19 -32.44
C MET A 1 21.18 -20.96 -32.58
N HIS A 2 20.16 -20.83 -31.72
CA HIS A 2 19.25 -19.67 -31.74
C HIS A 2 19.70 -18.76 -30.60
N SER A 3 20.32 -17.64 -30.95
CA SER A 3 20.68 -16.58 -30.02
C SER A 3 19.41 -15.85 -29.60
N SER A 4 19.00 -16.06 -28.35
CA SER A 4 17.93 -15.28 -27.74
C SER A 4 18.52 -13.92 -27.34
N ALA A 5 18.28 -12.91 -28.16
CA ALA A 5 18.63 -11.53 -27.79
C ALA A 5 17.65 -11.07 -26.70
N ALA A 6 18.16 -10.81 -25.50
CA ALA A 6 17.43 -10.14 -24.44
C ALA A 6 17.03 -8.74 -24.93
N MET A 7 15.75 -8.41 -24.90
CA MET A 7 15.27 -7.05 -25.16
C MET A 7 15.83 -6.11 -24.10
N PRO A 8 16.38 -4.93 -24.50
CA PRO A 8 16.81 -3.93 -23.54
C PRO A 8 15.60 -3.42 -22.74
N LEU A 9 15.78 -3.30 -21.42
CA LEU A 9 14.79 -2.67 -20.54
C LEU A 9 14.62 -1.21 -20.97
N PRO A 10 13.38 -0.66 -20.95
CA PRO A 10 13.15 0.74 -21.26
C PRO A 10 13.89 1.62 -20.24
N SER A 11 14.55 2.67 -20.76
CA SER A 11 15.22 3.67 -19.95
C SER A 11 14.25 4.33 -18.97
N PRO A 12 14.64 4.64 -17.71
CA PRO A 12 13.75 5.25 -16.74
C PRO A 12 13.33 6.65 -17.23
N SER A 13 12.11 6.77 -17.64
CA SER A 13 11.38 8.04 -17.73
C SER A 13 11.11 8.52 -16.29
N SER A 14 10.98 9.82 -16.07
CA SER A 14 10.74 10.51 -14.80
C SER A 14 9.42 10.14 -14.06
N ALA A 15 8.92 8.94 -14.26
CA ALA A 15 7.76 8.34 -13.66
C ALA A 15 8.23 7.34 -12.59
N SER A 16 7.53 7.30 -11.50
CA SER A 16 7.64 6.43 -10.33
C SER A 16 8.85 5.46 -10.30
N PRO A 17 9.66 5.47 -9.24
CA PRO A 17 10.86 4.61 -9.11
C PRO A 17 10.52 3.13 -8.94
N HIS A 18 9.25 2.78 -9.02
CA HIS A 18 8.73 1.43 -8.78
C HIS A 18 8.08 0.88 -10.05
N LEU A 19 8.35 -0.40 -10.32
CA LEU A 19 7.67 -1.16 -11.36
C LEU A 19 6.53 -1.97 -10.74
N PHE A 20 5.30 -1.66 -11.13
CA PHE A 20 4.11 -2.41 -10.75
C PHE A 20 3.86 -3.53 -11.76
N VAL A 21 3.78 -4.78 -11.29
CA VAL A 21 3.66 -5.95 -12.17
C VAL A 21 2.43 -6.77 -11.80
N ASN A 22 1.53 -6.91 -12.77
CA ASN A 22 0.37 -7.80 -12.68
C ASN A 22 0.50 -8.86 -13.79
N PRO A 23 1.08 -10.04 -13.49
CA PRO A 23 1.33 -11.08 -14.48
C PRO A 23 0.03 -11.53 -15.16
N PRO A 24 -0.02 -11.68 -16.50
CA PRO A 24 -1.26 -11.99 -17.23
C PRO A 24 -1.81 -13.39 -16.96
N ARG A 25 -1.03 -14.25 -16.29
CA ARG A 25 -1.47 -15.60 -15.87
C ARG A 25 -2.13 -15.62 -14.47
N LEU A 26 -2.15 -14.49 -13.78
CA LEU A 26 -2.89 -14.29 -12.53
C LEU A 26 -4.16 -13.49 -12.81
N TYR A 27 -5.13 -13.56 -11.88
CA TYR A 27 -6.33 -12.75 -12.00
C TYR A 27 -6.00 -11.25 -11.90
N ASP A 28 -6.85 -10.38 -12.44
CA ASP A 28 -6.66 -8.94 -12.37
C ASP A 28 -6.94 -8.40 -10.95
N PRO A 29 -5.94 -7.88 -10.23
CA PRO A 29 -6.11 -7.42 -8.85
C PRO A 29 -6.67 -6.00 -8.74
N ARG A 30 -6.76 -5.25 -9.85
CA ARG A 30 -7.13 -3.83 -9.87
C ARG A 30 -8.52 -3.57 -9.30
N ALA A 31 -9.45 -4.51 -9.50
CA ALA A 31 -10.79 -4.43 -8.91
C ALA A 31 -10.75 -4.41 -7.36
N ASN A 32 -9.74 -5.03 -6.76
CA ASN A 32 -9.51 -5.05 -5.32
C ASN A 32 -8.55 -3.94 -4.84
N GLY A 33 -8.06 -3.08 -5.75
CA GLY A 33 -7.24 -1.91 -5.41
C GLY A 33 -5.80 -2.23 -5.01
N TYR A 34 -5.17 -3.28 -5.60
CA TYR A 34 -3.76 -3.60 -5.34
C TYR A 34 -3.04 -4.11 -6.58
N SER A 35 -1.72 -4.28 -6.49
CA SER A 35 -0.88 -4.96 -7.47
C SER A 35 -0.33 -6.26 -6.90
N HIS A 36 -0.13 -7.29 -7.75
CA HIS A 36 0.46 -8.55 -7.32
C HIS A 36 1.92 -8.38 -6.89
N VAL A 37 2.67 -7.57 -7.61
CA VAL A 37 4.10 -7.35 -7.38
C VAL A 37 4.44 -5.89 -7.56
N VAL A 38 5.30 -5.39 -6.68
CA VAL A 38 6.00 -4.11 -6.87
C VAL A 38 7.49 -4.39 -6.78
N VAL A 39 8.23 -3.97 -7.79
CA VAL A 39 9.70 -4.00 -7.80
C VAL A 39 10.20 -2.62 -7.41
N ALA A 40 11.01 -2.57 -6.37
CA ALA A 40 11.71 -1.37 -5.93
C ALA A 40 13.21 -1.58 -6.07
N GLU A 41 13.93 -0.59 -6.58
CA GLU A 41 15.38 -0.67 -6.81
C GLU A 41 16.16 0.08 -5.73
N ALA A 42 17.39 -0.35 -5.47
CA ALA A 42 18.34 0.30 -4.60
C ALA A 42 19.42 1.02 -5.45
N PRO A 43 20.06 2.08 -4.94
CA PRO A 43 19.96 2.59 -3.58
C PRO A 43 18.68 3.39 -3.34
N ALA A 44 18.04 3.16 -2.19
CA ALA A 44 16.79 3.82 -1.81
C ALA A 44 16.70 3.97 -0.28
N ARG A 45 15.88 4.91 0.18
CA ARG A 45 15.51 5.04 1.58
C ARG A 45 14.25 4.22 1.85
N LEU A 46 14.33 3.31 2.82
CA LEU A 46 13.19 2.52 3.27
C LEU A 46 12.47 3.25 4.41
N VAL A 47 11.13 3.23 4.35
CA VAL A 47 10.25 3.78 5.37
C VAL A 47 9.29 2.69 5.80
N TYR A 48 9.28 2.39 7.08
CA TYR A 48 8.36 1.45 7.70
C TYR A 48 7.32 2.23 8.50
N VAL A 49 6.06 2.11 8.13
CA VAL A 49 4.94 2.72 8.83
C VAL A 49 4.27 1.65 9.67
N ALA A 50 4.18 1.88 10.98
CA ALA A 50 3.48 1.00 11.89
C ALA A 50 1.99 0.92 11.55
N GLY A 51 1.29 -0.08 12.11
CA GLY A 51 -0.15 -0.22 11.94
C GLY A 51 -0.90 1.07 12.32
N GLN A 52 -1.75 1.52 11.43
CA GLN A 52 -2.61 2.68 11.58
C GLN A 52 -4.05 2.20 11.68
N GLY A 53 -4.72 2.43 12.78
CA GLY A 53 -6.11 2.11 12.98
C GLY A 53 -7.04 3.26 12.66
N GLY A 54 -8.32 3.08 13.03
CA GLY A 54 -9.36 4.07 12.82
C GLY A 54 -9.50 5.10 13.95
N GLU A 55 -8.54 5.17 14.88
CA GLU A 55 -8.51 6.18 15.95
C GLU A 55 -8.13 7.56 15.40
N ASP A 56 -8.80 8.58 15.93
CA ASP A 56 -8.40 9.97 15.69
C ASP A 56 -7.22 10.38 16.61
N ARG A 57 -6.80 11.66 16.51
CA ARG A 57 -5.69 12.18 17.33
C ARG A 57 -5.94 12.15 18.84
N ASP A 58 -7.19 12.05 19.28
CA ASP A 58 -7.60 11.98 20.67
C ASP A 58 -7.81 10.52 21.13
N GLY A 59 -7.61 9.56 20.22
CA GLY A 59 -7.74 8.13 20.46
C GLY A 59 -9.18 7.61 20.36
N ALA A 60 -10.11 8.43 19.86
CA ALA A 60 -11.50 8.01 19.68
C ALA A 60 -11.65 7.16 18.42
N LEU A 61 -12.38 6.04 18.55
CA LEU A 61 -12.72 5.13 17.47
C LEU A 61 -14.18 5.30 17.06
N PRO A 62 -14.47 5.50 15.77
CA PRO A 62 -15.87 5.41 15.30
C PRO A 62 -16.36 3.95 15.34
N ASP A 63 -17.65 3.75 15.60
CA ASP A 63 -18.24 2.40 15.66
C ASP A 63 -18.31 1.72 14.29
N ALA A 64 -18.50 2.50 13.23
CA ALA A 64 -18.70 1.99 11.87
C ALA A 64 -17.39 1.59 11.20
N PHE A 65 -17.36 0.40 10.58
CA PHE A 65 -16.18 -0.14 9.91
C PHE A 65 -15.66 0.77 8.78
N ASP A 66 -16.55 1.31 7.95
CA ASP A 66 -16.20 2.20 6.85
C ASP A 66 -15.58 3.52 7.35
N ALA A 67 -16.08 4.05 8.46
CA ALA A 67 -15.53 5.23 9.11
C ALA A 67 -14.12 4.93 9.67
N GLN A 68 -13.91 3.76 10.29
CA GLN A 68 -12.58 3.33 10.73
C GLN A 68 -11.62 3.16 9.55
N VAL A 69 -12.05 2.57 8.43
CA VAL A 69 -11.21 2.44 7.22
C VAL A 69 -10.83 3.82 6.68
N ALA A 70 -11.76 4.75 6.60
CA ALA A 70 -11.48 6.11 6.14
C ALA A 70 -10.46 6.82 7.04
N GLN A 71 -10.62 6.70 8.36
CA GLN A 71 -9.69 7.29 9.33
C GLN A 71 -8.31 6.61 9.27
N ALA A 72 -8.24 5.27 9.19
CA ALA A 72 -6.99 4.54 9.07
C ALA A 72 -6.21 4.93 7.81
N MET A 73 -6.89 5.12 6.68
CA MET A 73 -6.28 5.61 5.45
C MET A 73 -5.76 7.05 5.57
N SER A 74 -6.48 7.91 6.31
CA SER A 74 -6.02 9.27 6.63
C SER A 74 -4.77 9.25 7.51
N ASN A 75 -4.77 8.43 8.56
CA ASN A 75 -3.64 8.25 9.47
C ASN A 75 -2.42 7.72 8.72
N LEU A 76 -2.61 6.70 7.87
CA LEU A 76 -1.56 6.15 7.03
C LEU A 76 -0.92 7.23 6.13
N ARG A 77 -1.75 8.03 5.46
CA ARG A 77 -1.27 9.14 4.61
C ARG A 77 -0.43 10.12 5.43
N MET A 78 -0.93 10.56 6.58
CA MET A 78 -0.19 11.49 7.46
C MET A 78 1.13 10.90 7.92
N ALA A 79 1.18 9.61 8.28
CA ALA A 79 2.41 8.93 8.71
C ALA A 79 3.43 8.83 7.57
N VAL A 80 3.00 8.49 6.36
CA VAL A 80 3.84 8.46 5.17
C VAL A 80 4.40 9.85 4.87
N GLU A 81 3.56 10.87 4.83
CA GLU A 81 3.94 12.26 4.53
C GLU A 81 4.90 12.83 5.59
N ALA A 82 4.71 12.50 6.87
CA ALA A 82 5.61 12.90 7.95
C ALA A 82 7.03 12.35 7.80
N SER A 83 7.21 11.25 7.06
CA SER A 83 8.53 10.68 6.73
C SER A 83 9.20 11.36 5.53
N GLY A 84 8.52 12.29 4.85
CA GLY A 84 8.95 12.89 3.59
C GLY A 84 8.73 11.99 2.38
N ALA A 85 7.91 10.94 2.50
CA ALA A 85 7.43 10.10 1.40
C ALA A 85 6.02 10.53 0.98
N GLY A 86 5.54 10.00 -0.14
CA GLY A 86 4.16 10.13 -0.58
C GLY A 86 3.50 8.76 -0.74
N LEU A 87 2.18 8.73 -0.96
CA LEU A 87 1.48 7.46 -1.23
C LEU A 87 2.02 6.73 -2.46
N GLY A 88 2.56 7.45 -3.45
CA GLY A 88 3.21 6.88 -4.63
C GLY A 88 4.49 6.10 -4.32
N ASP A 89 5.12 6.34 -3.16
CA ASP A 89 6.33 5.63 -2.70
C ASP A 89 5.99 4.35 -1.93
N VAL A 90 4.72 4.14 -1.57
CA VAL A 90 4.29 2.93 -0.85
C VAL A 90 4.34 1.74 -1.80
N VAL A 91 5.09 0.71 -1.42
CA VAL A 91 5.29 -0.51 -2.22
C VAL A 91 4.56 -1.72 -1.65
N LYS A 92 4.26 -1.73 -0.35
CA LYS A 92 3.60 -2.83 0.33
C LYS A 92 2.64 -2.32 1.39
N LEU A 93 1.48 -2.98 1.48
CA LEU A 93 0.50 -2.84 2.56
C LEU A 93 0.20 -4.20 3.19
N THR A 94 -0.04 -4.19 4.50
CA THR A 94 -0.76 -5.26 5.19
C THR A 94 -2.03 -4.66 5.79
N VAL A 95 -3.17 -5.29 5.55
CA VAL A 95 -4.47 -4.85 6.07
C VAL A 95 -5.01 -5.94 6.98
N LEU A 96 -5.14 -5.63 8.26
CA LEU A 96 -5.71 -6.53 9.26
C LEU A 96 -7.18 -6.16 9.46
N VAL A 97 -8.08 -7.15 9.43
CA VAL A 97 -9.53 -6.92 9.50
C VAL A 97 -10.16 -7.87 10.51
N VAL A 98 -10.84 -7.31 11.52
CA VAL A 98 -11.67 -8.06 12.47
C VAL A 98 -13.00 -8.39 11.80
N ASP A 99 -13.57 -9.57 12.09
CA ASP A 99 -14.86 -10.03 11.53
C ASP A 99 -14.96 -9.87 10.01
N HIS A 100 -13.94 -10.33 9.29
CA HIS A 100 -13.86 -10.20 7.83
C HIS A 100 -15.12 -10.75 7.13
N SER A 101 -15.58 -10.01 6.12
CA SER A 101 -16.66 -10.40 5.21
C SER A 101 -16.43 -9.81 3.82
N GLN A 102 -17.18 -10.30 2.81
CA GLN A 102 -17.14 -9.71 1.46
C GLN A 102 -17.56 -8.24 1.45
N ALA A 103 -18.48 -7.84 2.32
CA ALA A 103 -18.87 -6.44 2.48
C ALA A 103 -17.70 -5.59 3.01
N ARG A 104 -16.96 -6.08 4.02
CA ARG A 104 -15.77 -5.40 4.53
C ARG A 104 -14.64 -5.36 3.51
N LEU A 105 -14.45 -6.45 2.74
CA LEU A 105 -13.50 -6.45 1.63
C LEU A 105 -13.84 -5.36 0.60
N ALA A 106 -15.11 -5.19 0.25
CA ALA A 106 -15.54 -4.16 -0.71
C ALA A 106 -15.23 -2.73 -0.20
N VAL A 107 -15.42 -2.47 1.10
CA VAL A 107 -15.07 -1.17 1.72
C VAL A 107 -13.56 -0.92 1.63
N VAL A 108 -12.73 -1.89 2.05
CA VAL A 108 -11.27 -1.78 1.98
C VAL A 108 -10.81 -1.56 0.54
N SER A 109 -11.27 -2.40 -0.39
CA SER A 109 -10.91 -2.29 -1.80
C SER A 109 -11.33 -0.95 -2.41
N GLY A 110 -12.48 -0.43 -2.01
CA GLY A 110 -12.95 0.91 -2.40
C GLY A 110 -12.02 2.02 -1.92
N ALA A 111 -11.59 1.96 -0.65
CA ALA A 111 -10.66 2.92 -0.07
C ALA A 111 -9.27 2.88 -0.74
N LEU A 112 -8.75 1.67 -1.03
CA LEU A 112 -7.48 1.50 -1.74
C LEU A 112 -7.55 2.05 -3.17
N ARG A 113 -8.62 1.75 -3.93
CA ARG A 113 -8.82 2.35 -5.26
C ARG A 113 -8.93 3.86 -5.24
N ALA A 114 -9.63 4.41 -4.24
CA ALA A 114 -9.73 5.86 -4.09
C ALA A 114 -8.37 6.53 -3.80
N ALA A 115 -7.49 5.84 -3.08
CA ALA A 115 -6.18 6.37 -2.71
C ALA A 115 -5.14 6.29 -3.83
N TRP A 116 -5.10 5.18 -4.61
CA TRP A 116 -4.08 4.91 -5.63
C TRP A 116 -4.59 4.89 -7.08
N GLY A 117 -5.90 4.86 -7.30
CA GLY A 117 -6.46 4.74 -8.64
C GLY A 117 -6.22 3.38 -9.31
N ASP A 118 -6.37 3.34 -10.63
CA ASP A 118 -6.27 2.12 -11.43
C ASP A 118 -4.81 1.84 -11.86
N GLY A 119 -4.13 0.92 -11.22
CA GLY A 119 -2.90 0.32 -11.74
C GLY A 119 -1.59 0.72 -11.06
N LEU A 120 -1.58 1.63 -10.10
CA LEU A 120 -0.38 2.04 -9.35
C LEU A 120 -0.48 1.69 -7.86
N ALA A 121 -1.44 0.86 -7.46
CA ALA A 121 -1.63 0.47 -6.07
C ALA A 121 -0.51 -0.48 -5.61
N PRO A 122 -0.05 -0.38 -4.35
CA PRO A 122 1.00 -1.22 -3.80
C PRO A 122 0.61 -2.70 -3.77
N ALA A 123 1.59 -3.56 -3.59
CA ALA A 123 1.32 -4.96 -3.24
C ALA A 123 0.59 -4.99 -1.89
N CYS A 124 -0.50 -5.73 -1.79
CA CYS A 124 -1.34 -5.76 -0.59
C CYS A 124 -1.62 -7.19 -0.14
N THR A 125 -1.66 -7.39 1.17
CA THR A 125 -2.13 -8.63 1.80
C THR A 125 -3.19 -8.26 2.83
N LEU A 126 -4.40 -8.84 2.72
CA LEU A 126 -5.43 -8.69 3.73
C LEU A 126 -5.46 -9.96 4.58
N ILE A 127 -5.47 -9.77 5.90
CA ILE A 127 -5.44 -10.85 6.89
C ILE A 127 -6.61 -10.66 7.86
N PRO A 128 -7.56 -11.59 7.89
CA PRO A 128 -8.55 -11.64 8.96
C PRO A 128 -7.89 -11.95 10.31
N VAL A 129 -8.25 -11.19 11.34
CA VAL A 129 -7.73 -11.35 12.69
C VAL A 129 -8.87 -11.40 13.72
N PRO A 130 -8.72 -12.09 14.86
CA PRO A 130 -9.78 -12.19 15.86
C PRO A 130 -10.00 -10.87 16.62
N ARG A 131 -8.95 -10.07 16.79
CA ARG A 131 -8.98 -8.74 17.45
C ARG A 131 -7.72 -7.95 17.09
N LEU A 132 -7.76 -6.65 17.35
CA LEU A 132 -6.65 -5.73 17.25
C LEU A 132 -6.27 -5.16 18.63
N ALA A 133 -5.35 -4.21 18.66
CA ALA A 133 -4.75 -3.71 19.89
C ALA A 133 -5.76 -3.03 20.83
N LEU A 134 -6.72 -2.29 20.29
CA LEU A 134 -7.72 -1.58 21.08
C LEU A 134 -9.09 -2.28 20.97
N ASP A 135 -9.86 -2.23 22.07
CA ASP A 135 -11.25 -2.67 22.04
C ASP A 135 -12.06 -1.79 21.07
N GLY A 136 -12.84 -2.43 20.20
CA GLY A 136 -13.60 -1.72 19.17
C GLY A 136 -12.83 -1.41 17.89
N MET A 137 -11.51 -1.63 17.84
CA MET A 137 -10.72 -1.50 16.61
C MET A 137 -11.07 -2.64 15.64
N LEU A 138 -11.46 -2.30 14.40
CA LEU A 138 -11.94 -3.23 13.40
C LEU A 138 -11.00 -3.37 12.19
N VAL A 139 -10.10 -2.43 12.01
CA VAL A 139 -9.12 -2.41 10.92
C VAL A 139 -7.81 -1.79 11.36
N GLU A 140 -6.71 -2.30 10.82
CA GLU A 140 -5.37 -1.73 10.97
C GLU A 140 -4.61 -1.90 9.65
N ILE A 141 -3.85 -0.89 9.24
CA ILE A 141 -3.11 -0.88 7.97
C ILE A 141 -1.67 -0.47 8.25
N ASP A 142 -0.69 -1.35 7.95
CA ASP A 142 0.72 -0.98 7.91
C ASP A 142 1.21 -0.76 6.48
N ALA A 143 2.34 -0.08 6.33
CA ALA A 143 2.94 0.15 5.03
C ALA A 143 4.47 0.09 5.06
N THR A 144 5.04 -0.32 3.92
CA THR A 144 6.44 -0.07 3.59
C THR A 144 6.48 0.86 2.38
N ALA A 145 7.23 1.95 2.49
CA ALA A 145 7.52 2.83 1.36
C ALA A 145 9.01 2.79 1.00
N VAL A 146 9.31 3.03 -0.27
CA VAL A 146 10.66 3.07 -0.84
C VAL A 146 10.84 4.38 -1.59
N VAL A 147 11.67 5.26 -1.06
CA VAL A 147 11.93 6.59 -1.63
C VAL A 147 13.27 6.57 -2.32
N PRO A 148 13.36 6.88 -3.62
CA PRO A 148 14.63 7.00 -4.31
C PRO A 148 15.54 8.02 -3.63
N LEU A 149 16.84 7.73 -3.60
CA LEU A 149 17.80 8.76 -3.22
C LEU A 149 17.89 9.77 -4.36
N ALA A 150 17.81 11.06 -4.03
CA ALA A 150 18.07 12.11 -5.00
C ALA A 150 19.49 11.95 -5.58
N ASP A 151 19.63 12.17 -6.90
CA ASP A 151 20.94 12.16 -7.55
C ASP A 151 21.85 13.18 -6.84
N GLY A 152 22.93 12.66 -6.22
CA GLY A 152 23.89 13.46 -5.44
C GLY A 152 24.04 13.09 -3.97
N ALA A 153 23.18 12.25 -3.39
CA ALA A 153 23.31 11.78 -2.01
C ALA A 153 24.17 10.50 -1.91
N ARG A 154 25.30 10.47 -2.62
CA ARG A 154 26.38 9.49 -2.35
C ARG A 154 27.36 10.13 -1.37
N ALA A 155 27.27 9.75 -0.10
CA ALA A 155 28.30 10.02 0.88
C ALA A 155 29.43 9.00 0.75
#